data_9d07a6098dad37ebd8bda103329c969c
#
_entry.id   9d07a6098dad37ebd8bda103329c969c
#
_cell.length_a   1.000
_cell.length_b   1.000
_cell.length_c   1.000
_cell.angle_alpha   90.00
_cell.angle_beta   90.00
_cell.angle_gamma   90.00
#
_symmetry.space_group_name_H-M   'P 1'
#
loop_
_entity.id
_entity.type
_entity.pdbx_description
1 polymer ?
#
loop_
_entity_poly.entity_id
_entity_poly.type
_entity_poly.pdbx_seq_one_letter_code
_entity_poly.pdbx_strand_id
1 'polypeptide(L)'
;SVQARNLFYGLTASFTIGVSRLNEGLSVRVQSCSSDQAPIPSSSTELIYQCKLTATGDQTLEVINANGSLVYSKSFSVPRPRVLFEVSEGEIEVELDPNTAPMTVDNFLRYVQAGFYQDLIFHRVMPGFVVQAGGYERGVVQRKVLFAPIPLESNRGLSNKRASLAMARTNDPNSASSQFFVNLVDNKFLDYSNESSPGYAVFGEVVRGMDVIDAIALKPTSNQAGFSDVPINDVVIKKATRIR
;
A
#
# COMPACT_ATOMS: atom_id res chain seq x y z
N SER A 1 5.16 19.58 -26.02
CA SER A 1 4.05 19.35 -25.07
C SER A 1 4.13 17.96 -24.47
N VAL A 2 3.65 17.76 -23.24
CA VAL A 2 3.58 16.45 -22.61
C VAL A 2 2.19 16.23 -22.00
N GLN A 3 1.54 15.12 -22.38
CA GLN A 3 0.33 14.62 -21.75
C GLN A 3 0.67 13.35 -20.97
N ALA A 4 0.11 13.20 -19.76
CA ALA A 4 0.37 12.07 -18.88
C ALA A 4 -0.94 11.38 -18.51
N ARG A 5 -0.91 10.03 -18.40
CA ARG A 5 -2.05 9.20 -18.00
C ARG A 5 -1.60 8.14 -17.00
N ASN A 6 -2.53 7.67 -16.17
CA ASN A 6 -2.30 6.61 -15.17
C ASN A 6 -1.19 6.95 -14.17
N LEU A 7 -1.17 8.17 -13.66
CA LEU A 7 -0.20 8.64 -12.69
C LEU A 7 -0.48 8.08 -11.28
N PHE A 8 -0.45 6.75 -11.14
CA PHE A 8 -0.69 6.05 -9.87
C PHE A 8 0.48 5.14 -9.51
N TYR A 9 0.83 5.10 -8.25
CA TYR A 9 1.87 4.21 -7.72
C TYR A 9 1.63 2.75 -8.14
N GLY A 10 2.70 2.06 -8.53
CA GLY A 10 2.66 0.65 -8.92
C GLY A 10 2.00 0.36 -10.26
N LEU A 11 1.45 1.35 -10.97
CA LEU A 11 0.86 1.20 -12.29
C LEU A 11 1.79 1.76 -13.38
N THR A 12 1.59 1.28 -14.61
CA THR A 12 2.29 1.81 -15.78
C THR A 12 1.70 3.16 -16.17
N ALA A 13 2.45 4.22 -15.97
CA ALA A 13 2.15 5.54 -16.49
C ALA A 13 2.51 5.62 -17.97
N SER A 14 1.75 6.41 -18.73
CA SER A 14 2.01 6.68 -20.14
C SER A 14 2.14 8.18 -20.37
N PHE A 15 3.23 8.60 -21.00
CA PHE A 15 3.54 9.99 -21.33
C PHE A 15 3.60 10.12 -22.86
N THR A 16 2.70 10.93 -23.43
CA THR A 16 2.74 11.33 -24.83
C THR A 16 3.47 12.65 -24.93
N ILE A 17 4.59 12.65 -25.64
CA ILE A 17 5.53 13.78 -25.76
C ILE A 17 5.47 14.30 -27.19
N GLY A 18 4.88 15.48 -27.37
CA GLY A 18 4.87 16.17 -28.66
C GLY A 18 6.21 16.84 -28.94
N VAL A 19 6.81 16.52 -30.09
CA VAL A 19 8.08 17.07 -30.59
C VAL A 19 7.87 17.78 -31.93
N SER A 20 8.70 18.79 -32.27
CA SER A 20 8.59 19.47 -33.56
C SER A 20 9.09 18.62 -34.73
N ARG A 21 10.03 17.70 -34.44
CA ARG A 21 10.54 16.67 -35.34
C ARG A 21 11.04 15.52 -34.49
N LEU A 22 10.91 14.28 -34.97
CA LEU A 22 11.59 13.12 -34.38
C LEU A 22 13.09 13.34 -34.59
N ASN A 23 13.78 13.80 -33.56
CA ASN A 23 15.24 13.82 -33.52
C ASN A 23 15.70 12.49 -32.98
N GLU A 24 16.55 11.79 -33.72
CA GLU A 24 17.27 10.62 -33.23
C GLU A 24 18.04 11.00 -31.96
N GLY A 25 17.91 10.19 -30.90
CA GLY A 25 18.66 10.35 -29.67
C GLY A 25 17.98 11.13 -28.54
N LEU A 26 16.65 11.37 -28.60
CA LEU A 26 15.91 11.82 -27.43
C LEU A 26 15.76 10.68 -26.41
N SER A 27 16.07 10.96 -25.16
CA SER A 27 15.79 10.10 -24.01
C SER A 27 14.80 10.77 -23.07
N VAL A 28 14.05 9.94 -22.33
CA VAL A 28 13.09 10.40 -21.32
C VAL A 28 13.46 9.79 -19.98
N ARG A 29 13.46 10.60 -18.95
CA ARG A 29 13.76 10.20 -17.58
C ARG A 29 12.64 10.63 -16.65
N VAL A 30 12.21 9.72 -15.79
CA VAL A 30 11.36 10.00 -14.62
C VAL A 30 12.00 9.28 -13.43
N GLN A 31 12.30 10.01 -12.37
CA GLN A 31 13.07 9.49 -11.23
C GLN A 31 12.43 8.25 -10.57
N SER A 32 11.10 8.20 -10.52
CA SER A 32 10.34 7.09 -9.92
C SER A 32 10.00 5.97 -10.90
N CYS A 33 10.58 5.93 -12.07
CA CYS A 33 10.34 4.88 -13.06
C CYS A 33 11.26 3.66 -12.86
N SER A 34 10.69 2.46 -12.88
CA SER A 34 11.43 1.21 -12.71
C SER A 34 12.06 0.65 -13.98
N SER A 35 11.88 1.29 -15.13
CA SER A 35 12.41 0.80 -16.41
C SER A 35 13.04 1.93 -17.22
N ASP A 36 14.24 1.68 -17.77
CA ASP A 36 14.91 2.54 -18.74
C ASP A 36 14.45 2.23 -20.18
N GLN A 37 13.15 2.09 -20.41
CA GLN A 37 12.65 1.89 -21.75
C GLN A 37 12.83 3.17 -22.56
N ALA A 38 13.40 3.03 -23.76
CA ALA A 38 13.47 4.15 -24.68
C ALA A 38 12.06 4.57 -25.11
N PRO A 39 11.82 5.90 -25.33
CA PRO A 39 10.55 6.36 -25.87
C PRO A 39 10.33 5.79 -27.27
N ILE A 40 9.10 5.40 -27.59
CA ILE A 40 8.72 4.80 -28.86
C ILE A 40 8.02 5.87 -29.72
N PRO A 41 8.42 6.10 -30.98
CA PRO A 41 7.68 6.96 -31.90
C PRO A 41 6.25 6.42 -32.12
N SER A 42 5.25 7.29 -31.93
CA SER A 42 3.85 7.00 -32.27
C SER A 42 3.41 7.70 -33.56
N SER A 43 4.11 8.80 -33.92
CA SER A 43 3.93 9.53 -35.17
C SER A 43 5.21 10.29 -35.51
N SER A 44 5.21 11.06 -36.60
CA SER A 44 6.34 11.94 -36.97
C SER A 44 6.62 13.09 -35.98
N THR A 45 5.70 13.37 -35.06
CA THR A 45 5.75 14.46 -34.09
C THR A 45 5.42 14.04 -32.67
N GLU A 46 5.31 12.75 -32.38
CA GLU A 46 4.99 12.25 -31.05
C GLU A 46 5.83 11.03 -30.63
N LEU A 47 6.25 11.03 -29.38
CA LEU A 47 6.88 9.91 -28.70
C LEU A 47 5.97 9.43 -27.57
N ILE A 48 5.91 8.13 -27.35
CA ILE A 48 5.28 7.54 -26.16
C ILE A 48 6.38 6.95 -25.27
N TYR A 49 6.36 7.37 -24.01
CA TYR A 49 7.19 6.79 -22.96
C TYR A 49 6.31 6.16 -21.90
N GLN A 50 6.63 4.94 -21.50
CA GLN A 50 5.87 4.20 -20.51
C GLN A 50 6.80 3.66 -19.43
N CYS A 51 6.38 3.76 -18.17
CA CYS A 51 7.11 3.17 -17.06
C CYS A 51 6.19 2.91 -15.85
N LYS A 52 6.58 1.95 -15.02
CA LYS A 52 5.90 1.70 -13.75
C LYS A 52 6.39 2.72 -12.71
N LEU A 53 5.46 3.47 -12.10
CA LEU A 53 5.78 4.44 -11.04
C LEU A 53 6.02 3.72 -9.71
N THR A 54 7.16 3.95 -9.08
CA THR A 54 7.61 3.26 -7.86
C THR A 54 7.69 4.17 -6.63
N ALA A 55 7.33 5.45 -6.76
CA ALA A 55 7.25 6.39 -5.65
C ALA A 55 6.03 7.31 -5.80
N THR A 56 5.62 7.92 -4.69
CA THR A 56 4.52 8.91 -4.60
C THR A 56 5.07 10.31 -4.33
N GLY A 57 4.20 11.33 -4.47
CA GLY A 57 4.58 12.74 -4.32
C GLY A 57 4.96 13.37 -5.65
N ASP A 58 5.64 14.52 -5.57
CA ASP A 58 6.00 15.30 -6.73
C ASP A 58 7.15 14.64 -7.50
N GLN A 59 6.97 14.52 -8.80
CA GLN A 59 7.87 13.88 -9.74
C GLN A 59 8.14 14.83 -10.91
N THR A 60 9.26 14.63 -11.60
CA THR A 60 9.58 15.38 -12.81
C THR A 60 9.90 14.41 -13.95
N LEU A 61 9.24 14.64 -15.09
CA LEU A 61 9.64 14.06 -16.37
C LEU A 61 10.64 15.01 -17.03
N GLU A 62 11.76 14.48 -17.46
CA GLU A 62 12.80 15.19 -18.21
C GLU A 62 12.94 14.57 -19.60
N VAL A 63 13.04 15.41 -20.62
CA VAL A 63 13.41 15.02 -22.00
C VAL A 63 14.82 15.54 -22.25
N ILE A 64 15.72 14.65 -22.65
CA ILE A 64 17.16 14.93 -22.78
C ILE A 64 17.56 14.62 -24.23
N ASN A 65 18.33 15.50 -24.86
CA ASN A 65 18.84 15.29 -26.22
C ASN A 65 20.07 14.35 -26.23
N ALA A 66 20.55 14.01 -27.43
CA ALA A 66 21.71 13.15 -27.65
C ALA A 66 23.01 13.65 -27.00
N ASN A 67 23.12 14.94 -26.72
CA ASN A 67 24.27 15.58 -26.09
C ASN A 67 24.16 15.60 -24.55
N GLY A 68 23.11 15.00 -23.98
CA GLY A 68 22.85 14.99 -22.53
C GLY A 68 22.23 16.30 -21.99
N SER A 69 21.83 17.25 -22.85
CA SER A 69 21.22 18.52 -22.43
C SER A 69 19.71 18.35 -22.21
N LEU A 70 19.20 18.95 -21.14
CA LEU A 70 17.77 19.03 -20.86
C LEU A 70 17.08 19.92 -21.88
N VAL A 71 16.11 19.40 -22.63
CA VAL A 71 15.33 20.13 -23.62
C VAL A 71 13.93 20.47 -23.16
N TYR A 72 13.40 19.69 -22.22
CA TYR A 72 12.08 19.92 -21.64
C TYR A 72 11.94 19.23 -20.28
N SER A 73 11.21 19.85 -19.37
CA SER A 73 10.79 19.21 -18.12
C SER A 73 9.34 19.49 -17.82
N LYS A 74 8.69 18.55 -17.12
CA LYS A 74 7.31 18.69 -16.63
C LYS A 74 7.15 18.03 -15.28
N SER A 75 6.70 18.79 -14.29
CA SER A 75 6.33 18.27 -12.98
C SER A 75 4.92 17.67 -13.01
N PHE A 76 4.72 16.62 -12.22
CA PHE A 76 3.44 15.97 -11.96
C PHE A 76 3.47 15.36 -10.55
N SER A 77 2.30 15.05 -10.00
CA SER A 77 2.20 14.41 -8.69
C SER A 77 1.63 13.01 -8.80
N VAL A 78 2.22 12.07 -8.07
CA VAL A 78 1.73 10.69 -7.92
C VAL A 78 1.09 10.55 -6.54
N PRO A 79 -0.22 10.38 -6.45
CA PRO A 79 -0.90 10.29 -5.17
C PRO A 79 -0.53 8.99 -4.43
N ARG A 80 -0.58 9.03 -3.09
CA ARG A 80 -0.49 7.82 -2.27
C ARG A 80 -1.64 6.88 -2.58
N PRO A 81 -1.39 5.57 -2.68
CA PRO A 81 -2.47 4.61 -2.93
C PRO A 81 -3.44 4.54 -1.76
N ARG A 82 -4.72 4.37 -2.08
CA ARG A 82 -5.78 4.19 -1.09
C ARG A 82 -6.56 2.91 -1.35
N VAL A 83 -7.00 2.27 -0.27
CA VAL A 83 -7.84 1.08 -0.27
C VAL A 83 -9.09 1.37 0.55
N LEU A 84 -10.25 1.06 -0.03
CA LEU A 84 -11.54 1.06 0.63
C LEU A 84 -11.85 -0.36 1.09
N PHE A 85 -12.09 -0.54 2.38
CA PHE A 85 -12.69 -1.73 2.97
C PHE A 85 -14.18 -1.47 3.22
N GLU A 86 -15.02 -2.26 2.58
CA GLU A 86 -16.43 -2.39 2.90
C GLU A 86 -16.56 -3.50 3.95
N VAL A 87 -16.88 -3.14 5.18
CA VAL A 87 -17.06 -4.12 6.28
C VAL A 87 -18.52 -4.19 6.71
N SER A 88 -18.87 -5.17 7.56
CA SER A 88 -20.25 -5.32 8.06
C SER A 88 -20.73 -4.07 8.84
N GLU A 89 -19.80 -3.35 9.48
CA GLU A 89 -20.05 -2.18 10.33
C GLU A 89 -20.00 -0.84 9.59
N GLY A 90 -19.53 -0.80 8.34
CA GLY A 90 -19.40 0.44 7.57
C GLY A 90 -18.24 0.41 6.59
N GLU A 91 -17.70 1.58 6.26
CA GLU A 91 -16.57 1.74 5.35
C GLU A 91 -15.34 2.27 6.07
N ILE A 92 -14.17 1.74 5.70
CA ILE A 92 -12.87 2.16 6.23
C ILE A 92 -11.96 2.45 5.03
N GLU A 93 -11.44 3.66 4.93
CA GLU A 93 -10.48 4.04 3.90
C GLU A 93 -9.09 4.19 4.51
N VAL A 94 -8.12 3.49 3.94
CA VAL A 94 -6.72 3.53 4.36
C VAL A 94 -5.86 4.14 3.25
N GLU A 95 -4.93 5.02 3.63
CA GLU A 95 -3.89 5.55 2.75
C GLU A 95 -2.57 4.87 3.07
N LEU A 96 -1.85 4.46 2.04
CA LEU A 96 -0.61 3.67 2.17
C LEU A 96 0.61 4.53 1.89
N ASP A 97 1.74 4.23 2.53
CA ASP A 97 3.01 4.94 2.36
C ASP A 97 4.09 4.06 1.70
N PRO A 98 4.08 3.94 0.37
CA PRO A 98 5.08 3.14 -0.35
C PRO A 98 6.48 3.78 -0.37
N ASN A 99 6.62 5.07 -0.04
CA ASN A 99 7.93 5.70 0.03
C ASN A 99 8.72 5.21 1.25
N THR A 100 7.99 4.89 2.33
CA THR A 100 8.61 4.40 3.57
C THR A 100 8.61 2.86 3.64
N ALA A 101 7.52 2.20 3.25
CA ALA A 101 7.37 0.74 3.33
C ALA A 101 7.00 0.11 1.97
N PRO A 102 7.86 0.23 0.93
CA PRO A 102 7.51 -0.18 -0.44
C PRO A 102 7.17 -1.66 -0.58
N MET A 103 7.94 -2.57 0.03
CA MET A 103 7.68 -4.01 -0.07
C MET A 103 6.39 -4.40 0.65
N THR A 104 6.11 -3.78 1.79
CA THR A 104 4.90 -4.00 2.57
C THR A 104 3.67 -3.52 1.81
N VAL A 105 3.73 -2.30 1.24
CA VAL A 105 2.63 -1.74 0.43
C VAL A 105 2.39 -2.57 -0.83
N ASP A 106 3.44 -2.96 -1.57
CA ASP A 106 3.29 -3.79 -2.77
C ASP A 106 2.66 -5.14 -2.43
N ASN A 107 3.10 -5.80 -1.36
CA ASN A 107 2.52 -7.05 -0.89
C ASN A 107 1.03 -6.89 -0.52
N PHE A 108 0.70 -5.87 0.26
CA PHE A 108 -0.69 -5.59 0.65
C PHE A 108 -1.59 -5.32 -0.55
N LEU A 109 -1.16 -4.49 -1.51
CA LEU A 109 -1.90 -4.20 -2.73
C LEU A 109 -2.08 -5.44 -3.61
N ARG A 110 -1.12 -6.38 -3.65
CA ARG A 110 -1.27 -7.67 -4.35
C ARG A 110 -2.38 -8.52 -3.73
N TYR A 111 -2.49 -8.58 -2.40
CA TYR A 111 -3.59 -9.27 -1.71
C TYR A 111 -4.94 -8.58 -1.97
N VAL A 112 -4.99 -7.25 -1.96
CA VAL A 112 -6.21 -6.47 -2.34
C VAL A 112 -6.63 -6.79 -3.77
N GLN A 113 -5.69 -6.75 -4.72
CA GLN A 113 -5.95 -7.01 -6.13
C GLN A 113 -6.42 -8.45 -6.38
N ALA A 114 -5.92 -9.40 -5.62
CA ALA A 114 -6.34 -10.81 -5.68
C ALA A 114 -7.70 -11.07 -5.04
N GLY A 115 -8.37 -10.06 -4.45
CA GLY A 115 -9.63 -10.22 -3.73
C GLY A 115 -9.49 -11.03 -2.43
N PHE A 116 -8.26 -11.21 -1.93
CA PHE A 116 -7.97 -12.12 -0.81
C PHE A 116 -8.70 -11.76 0.47
N TYR A 117 -8.94 -10.48 0.74
CA TYR A 117 -9.53 -10.02 2.00
C TYR A 117 -11.05 -10.23 2.07
N GLN A 118 -11.71 -10.52 0.94
CA GLN A 118 -13.15 -10.76 0.93
C GLN A 118 -13.52 -11.96 1.81
N ASP A 119 -14.58 -11.79 2.62
CA ASP A 119 -15.12 -12.78 3.56
C ASP A 119 -14.19 -13.13 4.75
N LEU A 120 -13.05 -12.42 4.92
CA LEU A 120 -12.25 -12.50 6.13
C LEU A 120 -12.86 -11.69 7.26
N ILE A 121 -12.56 -12.13 8.51
CA ILE A 121 -13.05 -11.48 9.72
C ILE A 121 -11.96 -10.70 10.44
N PHE A 122 -12.38 -9.74 11.25
CA PHE A 122 -11.56 -9.21 12.34
C PHE A 122 -11.55 -10.25 13.46
N HIS A 123 -10.52 -11.09 13.46
CA HIS A 123 -10.42 -12.25 14.34
C HIS A 123 -9.79 -11.93 15.70
N ARG A 124 -9.27 -10.73 15.89
CA ARG A 124 -8.70 -10.29 17.18
C ARG A 124 -9.04 -8.82 17.39
N VAL A 125 -9.77 -8.54 18.47
CA VAL A 125 -10.23 -7.20 18.83
C VAL A 125 -9.90 -6.95 20.29
N MET A 126 -8.95 -6.05 20.54
CA MET A 126 -8.46 -5.70 21.88
C MET A 126 -8.68 -4.21 22.15
N PRO A 127 -9.74 -3.84 22.88
CA PRO A 127 -10.00 -2.43 23.22
C PRO A 127 -8.79 -1.77 23.87
N GLY A 128 -8.49 -0.53 23.45
CA GLY A 128 -7.31 0.21 23.95
C GLY A 128 -5.97 -0.30 23.44
N PHE A 129 -5.97 -1.21 22.46
CA PHE A 129 -4.74 -1.73 21.84
C PHE A 129 -4.87 -1.76 20.30
N VAL A 130 -5.39 -2.85 19.72
CA VAL A 130 -5.48 -3.05 18.26
C VAL A 130 -6.73 -3.79 17.86
N VAL A 131 -7.10 -3.66 16.57
CA VAL A 131 -8.00 -4.59 15.86
C VAL A 131 -7.24 -5.23 14.70
N GLN A 132 -7.31 -6.55 14.57
CA GLN A 132 -6.50 -7.33 13.61
C GLN A 132 -7.39 -8.17 12.70
N ALA A 133 -7.04 -8.19 11.41
CA ALA A 133 -7.74 -8.92 10.36
C ALA A 133 -6.75 -9.51 9.32
N GLY A 134 -7.29 -10.09 8.25
CA GLY A 134 -6.51 -10.47 7.06
C GLY A 134 -5.96 -11.88 7.06
N GLY A 135 -6.43 -12.78 7.95
CA GLY A 135 -5.91 -14.15 8.00
C GLY A 135 -6.95 -15.24 8.16
N TYR A 136 -8.16 -14.91 8.64
CA TYR A 136 -9.14 -15.90 9.05
C TYR A 136 -10.52 -15.62 8.48
N GLU A 137 -11.21 -16.70 8.12
CA GLU A 137 -12.61 -16.73 7.74
C GLU A 137 -13.50 -16.94 8.98
N ARG A 138 -14.82 -16.89 8.80
CA ARG A 138 -15.79 -17.20 9.85
C ARG A 138 -15.48 -18.53 10.54
N GLY A 139 -15.68 -18.58 11.85
CA GLY A 139 -15.30 -19.74 12.68
C GLY A 139 -13.79 -19.84 12.94
N VAL A 140 -13.05 -18.75 12.67
CA VAL A 140 -11.60 -18.62 12.87
C VAL A 140 -10.81 -19.67 12.06
N VAL A 141 -11.29 -19.96 10.85
CA VAL A 141 -10.60 -20.86 9.92
C VAL A 141 -9.52 -20.09 9.19
N GLN A 142 -8.26 -20.53 9.30
CA GLN A 142 -7.14 -19.85 8.65
C GLN A 142 -7.22 -19.98 7.14
N ARG A 143 -7.20 -18.85 6.43
CA ARG A 143 -7.07 -18.83 4.96
C ARG A 143 -5.62 -19.03 4.55
N LYS A 144 -5.39 -19.94 3.59
CA LYS A 144 -4.05 -20.15 3.03
C LYS A 144 -3.57 -18.89 2.31
N VAL A 145 -2.38 -18.41 2.71
CA VAL A 145 -1.73 -17.25 2.06
C VAL A 145 -1.40 -17.51 0.60
N LEU A 146 -1.45 -16.47 -0.24
CA LEU A 146 -1.20 -16.56 -1.68
C LEU A 146 0.27 -16.34 -2.04
N PHE A 147 1.01 -15.59 -1.24
CA PHE A 147 2.36 -15.14 -1.55
C PHE A 147 3.31 -15.47 -0.41
N ALA A 148 4.60 -15.57 -0.73
CA ALA A 148 5.65 -15.74 0.28
C ALA A 148 5.67 -14.57 1.28
N PRO A 149 6.13 -14.80 2.51
CA PRO A 149 6.36 -13.75 3.49
C PRO A 149 7.36 -12.70 2.97
N ILE A 150 7.27 -11.50 3.53
CA ILE A 150 8.10 -10.36 3.16
C ILE A 150 9.08 -9.99 4.26
N PRO A 151 10.25 -9.38 3.91
CA PRO A 151 11.15 -8.78 4.87
C PRO A 151 10.47 -7.67 5.69
N LEU A 152 10.92 -7.50 6.94
CA LEU A 152 10.43 -6.48 7.85
C LEU A 152 10.96 -5.09 7.47
N GLU A 153 10.06 -4.11 7.40
CA GLU A 153 10.38 -2.70 7.11
C GLU A 153 10.11 -1.74 8.30
N SER A 154 10.14 -2.25 9.54
CA SER A 154 9.80 -1.47 10.75
C SER A 154 10.81 -0.38 11.12
N ASN A 155 12.07 -0.49 10.67
CA ASN A 155 13.17 0.43 11.00
C ASN A 155 13.21 1.68 10.12
N ARG A 156 12.12 2.01 9.41
CA ARG A 156 12.08 3.13 8.44
C ARG A 156 11.40 4.39 8.96
N GLY A 157 11.13 4.46 10.27
CA GLY A 157 10.71 5.69 10.95
C GLY A 157 9.22 5.94 11.08
N LEU A 158 8.34 5.06 10.55
CA LEU A 158 6.92 5.13 10.85
C LEU A 158 6.64 4.52 12.23
N SER A 159 5.74 5.16 13.00
CA SER A 159 5.40 4.75 14.37
C SER A 159 3.99 4.17 14.44
N ASN A 160 3.79 3.20 15.32
CA ASN A 160 2.51 2.58 15.65
C ASN A 160 1.62 3.52 16.48
N LYS A 161 1.23 4.65 15.88
CA LYS A 161 0.31 5.63 16.46
C LYS A 161 -1.15 5.20 16.25
N ARG A 162 -2.07 5.81 17.02
CA ARG A 162 -3.49 5.65 16.74
C ARG A 162 -3.80 5.89 15.26
N ALA A 163 -4.68 5.06 14.70
CA ALA A 163 -5.08 5.00 13.30
C ALA A 163 -4.01 4.47 12.33
N SER A 164 -2.77 4.22 12.75
CA SER A 164 -1.79 3.59 11.86
C SER A 164 -2.13 2.14 11.57
N LEU A 165 -1.80 1.71 10.33
CA LEU A 165 -1.96 0.36 9.81
C LEU A 165 -0.60 -0.33 9.78
N ALA A 166 -0.46 -1.49 10.43
CA ALA A 166 0.78 -2.23 10.51
C ALA A 166 0.59 -3.72 10.16
N MET A 167 1.67 -4.37 9.69
CA MET A 167 1.64 -5.81 9.38
C MET A 167 1.80 -6.65 10.63
N ALA A 168 0.91 -7.61 10.80
CA ALA A 168 1.09 -8.66 11.78
C ALA A 168 2.13 -9.68 11.30
N ARG A 169 2.85 -10.28 12.25
CA ARG A 169 3.89 -11.29 12.01
C ARG A 169 3.95 -12.28 13.18
N THR A 170 4.65 -13.38 12.98
CA THR A 170 5.06 -14.29 14.05
C THR A 170 6.30 -13.76 14.79
N ASN A 171 6.93 -14.58 15.61
CA ASN A 171 8.21 -14.24 16.25
C ASN A 171 9.36 -14.03 15.22
N ASP A 172 9.26 -14.66 14.04
CA ASP A 172 10.18 -14.37 12.94
C ASP A 172 9.88 -12.98 12.36
N PRO A 173 10.83 -12.04 12.38
CA PRO A 173 10.66 -10.70 11.83
C PRO A 173 10.23 -10.69 10.35
N ASN A 174 10.66 -11.68 9.56
CA ASN A 174 10.39 -11.78 8.12
C ASN A 174 9.22 -12.72 7.78
N SER A 175 8.25 -12.86 8.68
CA SER A 175 7.09 -13.76 8.52
C SER A 175 5.78 -13.06 8.13
N ALA A 176 5.79 -11.74 7.94
CA ALA A 176 4.60 -11.00 7.55
C ALA A 176 4.10 -11.44 6.17
N SER A 177 2.78 -11.64 6.03
CA SER A 177 2.15 -12.06 4.78
C SER A 177 0.89 -11.24 4.46
N SER A 178 -0.29 -11.65 4.93
CA SER A 178 -1.57 -11.01 4.63
C SER A 178 -2.21 -10.28 5.81
N GLN A 179 -1.87 -10.68 7.05
CA GLN A 179 -2.53 -10.14 8.23
C GLN A 179 -2.02 -8.73 8.58
N PHE A 180 -2.94 -7.87 8.97
CA PHE A 180 -2.67 -6.50 9.38
C PHE A 180 -3.48 -6.15 10.63
N PHE A 181 -3.05 -5.09 11.32
CA PHE A 181 -3.80 -4.51 12.42
C PHE A 181 -3.86 -2.99 12.33
N VAL A 182 -4.92 -2.42 12.91
CA VAL A 182 -5.07 -0.97 13.11
C VAL A 182 -4.85 -0.66 14.58
N ASN A 183 -4.01 0.32 14.85
CA ASN A 183 -3.72 0.78 16.21
C ASN A 183 -4.88 1.66 16.72
N LEU A 184 -5.45 1.30 17.88
CA LEU A 184 -6.52 2.05 18.55
C LEU A 184 -5.99 3.20 19.40
N VAL A 185 -4.73 3.11 19.80
CA VAL A 185 -3.99 4.10 20.60
C VAL A 185 -2.55 4.18 20.11
N ASP A 186 -1.76 5.07 20.67
CA ASP A 186 -0.31 5.14 20.42
C ASP A 186 0.40 3.97 21.10
N ASN A 187 0.79 2.98 20.32
CA ASN A 187 1.48 1.76 20.77
C ASN A 187 2.99 1.83 20.46
N LYS A 188 3.68 2.85 20.95
CA LYS A 188 5.11 3.07 20.64
C LYS A 188 6.04 1.90 20.99
N PHE A 189 5.63 1.01 21.89
CA PHE A 189 6.38 -0.21 22.20
C PHE A 189 6.36 -1.24 21.08
N LEU A 190 5.50 -1.07 20.07
CA LEU A 190 5.50 -1.85 18.83
C LEU A 190 6.43 -1.28 17.75
N ASP A 191 7.06 -0.14 17.99
CA ASP A 191 8.00 0.44 17.06
C ASP A 191 9.34 -0.30 17.10
N TYR A 192 10.11 -0.16 16.02
CA TYR A 192 11.48 -0.65 15.98
C TYR A 192 12.33 0.06 17.05
N SER A 193 13.04 -0.70 17.86
CA SER A 193 14.00 -0.21 18.82
C SER A 193 15.43 -0.67 18.49
N ASN A 194 15.60 -1.94 18.18
CA ASN A 194 16.85 -2.57 17.79
C ASN A 194 16.57 -3.96 17.19
N GLU A 195 17.61 -4.70 16.79
CA GLU A 195 17.47 -6.04 16.20
C GLU A 195 16.80 -7.08 17.11
N SER A 196 16.96 -6.96 18.43
CA SER A 196 16.30 -7.83 19.42
C SER A 196 14.85 -7.39 19.69
N SER A 197 14.48 -6.18 19.34
CA SER A 197 13.14 -5.59 19.45
C SER A 197 12.75 -4.96 18.11
N PRO A 198 12.54 -5.78 17.08
CA PRO A 198 12.41 -5.29 15.69
C PRO A 198 11.07 -4.65 15.39
N GLY A 199 10.09 -4.71 16.31
CA GLY A 199 8.79 -4.06 16.17
C GLY A 199 7.94 -4.58 15.01
N TYR A 200 7.02 -3.74 14.53
CA TYR A 200 6.06 -4.02 13.47
C TYR A 200 6.09 -2.93 12.41
N ALA A 201 6.07 -3.33 11.15
CA ALA A 201 6.13 -2.39 10.03
C ALA A 201 4.78 -1.68 9.84
N VAL A 202 4.76 -0.40 10.16
CA VAL A 202 3.69 0.52 9.77
C VAL A 202 3.85 0.84 8.29
N PHE A 203 2.74 0.77 7.53
CA PHE A 203 2.76 0.99 6.09
C PHE A 203 1.63 1.88 5.56
N GLY A 204 0.80 2.42 6.47
CA GLY A 204 -0.31 3.30 6.14
C GLY A 204 -1.08 3.75 7.36
N GLU A 205 -2.20 4.41 7.11
CA GLU A 205 -3.09 4.91 8.15
C GLU A 205 -4.55 4.95 7.68
N VAL A 206 -5.48 4.89 8.64
CA VAL A 206 -6.90 5.10 8.39
C VAL A 206 -7.14 6.59 8.20
N VAL A 207 -7.61 6.98 7.02
CA VAL A 207 -7.93 8.38 6.67
C VAL A 207 -9.43 8.68 6.72
N ARG A 208 -10.28 7.63 6.72
CA ARG A 208 -11.74 7.72 6.92
C ARG A 208 -12.26 6.42 7.55
N GLY A 209 -13.25 6.52 8.43
CA GLY A 209 -13.87 5.36 9.08
C GLY A 209 -13.16 4.92 10.36
N MET A 210 -12.43 5.81 11.04
CA MET A 210 -11.85 5.50 12.34
C MET A 210 -12.93 5.31 13.42
N ASP A 211 -14.10 5.92 13.26
CA ASP A 211 -15.31 5.68 14.05
C ASP A 211 -15.86 4.26 13.87
N VAL A 212 -15.78 3.71 12.64
CA VAL A 212 -16.12 2.30 12.37
C VAL A 212 -15.13 1.36 13.08
N ILE A 213 -13.83 1.66 13.04
CA ILE A 213 -12.80 0.92 13.77
C ILE A 213 -13.06 0.97 15.29
N ASP A 214 -13.40 2.13 15.84
CA ASP A 214 -13.76 2.27 17.25
C ASP A 214 -15.02 1.48 17.62
N ALA A 215 -16.03 1.45 16.74
CA ALA A 215 -17.23 0.62 16.94
C ALA A 215 -16.90 -0.89 16.90
N ILE A 216 -15.97 -1.32 16.03
CA ILE A 216 -15.46 -2.70 16.03
C ILE A 216 -14.76 -3.00 17.36
N ALA A 217 -13.95 -2.09 17.86
CA ALA A 217 -13.21 -2.24 19.12
C ALA A 217 -14.10 -2.43 20.35
N LEU A 218 -15.35 -1.98 20.30
CA LEU A 218 -16.34 -2.12 21.37
C LEU A 218 -17.19 -3.40 21.27
N LYS A 219 -17.00 -4.23 20.24
CA LYS A 219 -17.75 -5.48 20.11
C LYS A 219 -17.38 -6.47 21.25
N PRO A 220 -18.37 -7.15 21.83
CA PRO A 220 -18.14 -8.21 22.78
C PRO A 220 -17.30 -9.32 22.13
N THR A 221 -16.28 -9.80 22.84
CA THR A 221 -15.38 -10.88 22.38
C THR A 221 -15.51 -12.11 23.24
N SER A 222 -15.06 -13.24 22.72
CA SER A 222 -15.00 -14.51 23.43
C SER A 222 -13.82 -15.36 22.96
N ASN A 223 -13.52 -16.41 23.70
CA ASN A 223 -12.53 -17.41 23.27
C ASN A 223 -13.15 -18.31 22.20
N GLN A 224 -12.53 -18.35 21.02
CA GLN A 224 -12.96 -19.19 19.90
C GLN A 224 -11.73 -19.78 19.21
N ALA A 225 -11.75 -21.08 18.94
CA ALA A 225 -10.68 -21.80 18.22
C ALA A 225 -9.25 -21.53 18.73
N GLY A 226 -9.08 -21.26 20.04
CA GLY A 226 -7.78 -20.98 20.65
C GLY A 226 -7.37 -19.49 20.64
N PHE A 227 -8.22 -18.60 20.13
CA PHE A 227 -8.05 -17.14 20.19
C PHE A 227 -8.93 -16.55 21.28
N SER A 228 -8.41 -15.61 22.07
CA SER A 228 -9.10 -15.04 23.24
C SER A 228 -10.00 -13.85 22.93
N ASP A 229 -9.74 -13.12 21.87
CA ASP A 229 -10.31 -11.80 21.63
C ASP A 229 -11.11 -11.76 20.32
N VAL A 230 -11.84 -12.84 20.02
CA VAL A 230 -12.64 -12.96 18.78
C VAL A 230 -14.03 -12.32 19.02
N PRO A 231 -14.50 -11.40 18.17
CA PRO A 231 -15.87 -10.90 18.27
C PRO A 231 -16.91 -12.03 18.27
N ILE A 232 -17.86 -11.99 19.21
CA ILE A 232 -18.95 -13.01 19.31
C ILE A 232 -19.77 -13.02 18.01
N ASN A 233 -20.04 -11.85 17.45
CA ASN A 233 -20.65 -11.68 16.14
C ASN A 233 -19.55 -11.25 15.16
N ASP A 234 -19.31 -12.05 14.15
CA ASP A 234 -18.26 -11.79 13.16
C ASP A 234 -18.34 -10.41 12.54
N VAL A 235 -17.25 -9.68 12.58
CA VAL A 235 -17.04 -8.46 11.80
C VAL A 235 -16.35 -8.85 10.49
N VAL A 236 -17.06 -8.73 9.37
CA VAL A 236 -16.65 -9.32 8.10
C VAL A 236 -16.21 -8.24 7.12
N ILE A 237 -15.09 -8.45 6.46
CA ILE A 237 -14.65 -7.67 5.30
C ILE A 237 -15.44 -8.18 4.08
N LYS A 238 -16.41 -7.41 3.61
CA LYS A 238 -17.21 -7.74 2.43
C LYS A 238 -16.42 -7.57 1.15
N LYS A 239 -15.58 -6.52 1.12
CA LYS A 239 -14.73 -6.20 -0.03
C LYS A 239 -13.56 -5.31 0.37
N ALA A 240 -12.44 -5.45 -0.31
CA ALA A 240 -11.33 -4.51 -0.27
C ALA A 240 -11.00 -4.08 -1.70
N THR A 241 -11.02 -2.78 -1.99
CA THR A 241 -10.84 -2.24 -3.34
C THR A 241 -9.83 -1.12 -3.32
N ARG A 242 -8.83 -1.19 -4.20
CA ARG A 242 -7.95 -0.03 -4.44
C ARG A 242 -8.75 1.04 -5.17
N ILE A 243 -8.80 2.25 -4.60
CA ILE A 243 -9.58 3.39 -5.12
C ILE A 243 -8.69 4.52 -5.67
N ARG A 244 -7.36 4.43 -5.41
CA ARG A 244 -6.37 5.37 -5.92
C ARG A 244 -5.00 4.72 -6.08
#